data_2ef638a0bf1380724e5c055702950fc8
#
_entry.id   2ef638a0bf1380724e5c055702950fc8
#
_cell.length_a   1.000
_cell.length_b   1.000
_cell.length_c   1.000
_cell.angle_alpha   90.00
_cell.angle_beta   90.00
_cell.angle_gamma   90.00
#
_symmetry.space_group_name_H-M   'P 1'
#
loop_
_entity.id
_entity.type
_entity.pdbx_description
1 polymer ?
#
loop_
_entity_poly.entity_id
_entity_poly.type
_entity_poly.pdbx_seq_one_letter_code
_entity_poly.pdbx_strand_id
1 'polypeptide(L)'
;MNPRRLRAFKTAASIFVMLALLAALGWCARWRLIAMYLDLPSPAYSVTVWKDVMVPMRDGVHLSADIYRPAKEGKYPVVLLRTMYGKRNPDHKYSFTGCLFASQGYVFVVQDVRGKFDSEGEFYPYIYEAMDGHDTIEWAGTREWSTGKVGTYGFSYWGSTQWLPAPMQSPHLKAMVPIVTSQDVYPRWIYNGIFRLNDVLVWHYENAPKRARSAGGVDWDKAVRTLPLIKADDSLGADIPAYDDWITHPRPGPYWDRVRVDDKVPAIQAPALIIDGWYDYYLDLAVEDFKRMKTAGGSAEARQSMLLVGPWTHDSKSKFNDADFGKQAPFMRQVRTILAWFDHWLKGVDNGILEDGSVRYFTMGVNEWRTADEWPPAGAKYTTYYLHGGGRANSANGDGLLSLAAPETERPDTYLADPDNPVPSVGGTSIFGRLKAGPFNQREVESRGDVLVYTTAPLESEIEVTGPVRLVLYASSSAPDTDFAVKLAEVRPDGISVNVQSAVYRASNRESFIKPAFLGKGRVYRFEIPVGNTSMLFKKGHRIRLQIAGSNFPEYGRNLQTGADNGTTLKTEKAHQTVYHDRAHPSCLVLLVMK
;
A
#
# COMPACT_ATOMS: atom_id res chain seq x y z
N MET A 1 12.01 62.76 -22.27
CA MET A 1 11.06 61.74 -21.84
C MET A 1 9.89 62.43 -21.12
N ASN A 2 8.66 62.14 -21.49
CA ASN A 2 7.46 62.81 -20.94
C ASN A 2 7.41 62.56 -19.40
N PRO A 3 7.22 63.61 -18.54
CA PRO A 3 7.19 63.47 -17.08
C PRO A 3 6.21 62.44 -16.57
N ARG A 4 5.10 62.22 -17.27
CA ARG A 4 4.10 61.16 -16.94
C ARG A 4 4.68 59.76 -17.17
N ARG A 5 5.44 59.53 -18.22
CA ARG A 5 6.13 58.24 -18.50
C ARG A 5 7.23 57.96 -17.50
N LEU A 6 7.96 58.99 -17.06
CA LEU A 6 8.98 58.84 -16.02
C LEU A 6 8.43 58.49 -14.64
N ARG A 7 7.26 59.08 -14.25
CA ARG A 7 6.52 58.73 -13.03
C ARG A 7 6.03 57.30 -13.10
N ALA A 8 5.38 56.91 -14.21
CA ALA A 8 4.87 55.54 -14.40
C ALA A 8 6.02 54.50 -14.31
N PHE A 9 7.15 54.80 -14.94
CA PHE A 9 8.35 53.94 -14.88
C PHE A 9 8.90 53.81 -13.46
N LYS A 10 9.00 54.93 -12.70
CA LYS A 10 9.43 54.90 -11.28
C LYS A 10 8.49 54.11 -10.40
N THR A 11 7.17 54.26 -10.60
CA THR A 11 6.16 53.49 -9.83
C THR A 11 6.25 51.99 -10.16
N ALA A 12 6.37 51.62 -11.44
CA ALA A 12 6.54 50.21 -11.84
C ALA A 12 7.84 49.60 -11.28
N ALA A 13 8.94 50.36 -11.33
CA ALA A 13 10.22 49.91 -10.73
C ALA A 13 10.12 49.73 -9.22
N SER A 14 9.44 50.63 -8.50
CA SER A 14 9.24 50.50 -7.05
C SER A 14 8.35 49.30 -6.69
N ILE A 15 7.30 49.02 -7.46
CA ILE A 15 6.45 47.83 -7.29
C ILE A 15 7.28 46.56 -7.54
N PHE A 16 8.08 46.53 -8.60
CA PHE A 16 8.96 45.40 -8.90
C PHE A 16 9.96 45.13 -7.77
N VAL A 17 10.63 46.16 -7.26
CA VAL A 17 11.57 46.05 -6.13
C VAL A 17 10.83 45.56 -4.88
N MET A 18 9.66 46.07 -4.58
CA MET A 18 8.84 45.60 -3.45
C MET A 18 8.44 44.13 -3.59
N LEU A 19 8.00 43.71 -4.76
CA LEU A 19 7.65 42.31 -5.02
C LEU A 19 8.89 41.41 -4.93
N ALA A 20 10.05 41.84 -5.42
CA ALA A 20 11.31 41.12 -5.30
C ALA A 20 11.76 40.98 -3.83
N LEU A 21 11.60 42.06 -3.03
CA LEU A 21 11.87 42.00 -1.59
C LEU A 21 10.91 41.08 -0.84
N LEU A 22 9.62 41.11 -1.16
CA LEU A 22 8.62 40.19 -0.59
C LEU A 22 8.93 38.75 -0.97
N ALA A 23 9.30 38.49 -2.22
CA ALA A 23 9.73 37.17 -2.67
C ALA A 23 11.00 36.69 -1.95
N ALA A 24 11.99 37.57 -1.76
CA ALA A 24 13.21 37.25 -1.02
C ALA A 24 12.92 36.99 0.48
N LEU A 25 12.08 37.79 1.12
CA LEU A 25 11.62 37.57 2.50
C LEU A 25 10.86 36.25 2.61
N GLY A 26 9.94 35.97 1.70
CA GLY A 26 9.21 34.70 1.63
C GLY A 26 10.16 33.51 1.44
N TRP A 27 11.17 33.66 0.57
CA TRP A 27 12.19 32.64 0.37
C TRP A 27 13.03 32.38 1.63
N CYS A 28 13.44 33.41 2.35
CA CYS A 28 14.16 33.30 3.62
C CYS A 28 13.30 32.70 4.72
N ALA A 29 12.01 33.03 4.75
CA ALA A 29 11.07 32.55 5.74
C ALA A 29 10.43 31.18 5.42
N ARG A 30 10.62 30.65 4.19
CA ARG A 30 9.90 29.48 3.66
C ARG A 30 9.87 28.28 4.60
N TRP A 31 11.00 27.95 5.21
CA TRP A 31 11.10 26.81 6.12
C TRP A 31 10.34 27.02 7.41
N ARG A 32 10.27 28.27 7.91
CA ARG A 32 9.42 28.62 9.07
C ARG A 32 7.95 28.51 8.72
N LEU A 33 7.56 28.99 7.54
CA LEU A 33 6.17 28.90 7.06
C LEU A 33 5.75 27.45 6.85
N ILE A 34 6.64 26.62 6.29
CA ILE A 34 6.42 25.17 6.14
C ILE A 34 6.27 24.51 7.51
N ALA A 35 7.15 24.82 8.47
CA ALA A 35 7.06 24.28 9.81
C ALA A 35 5.74 24.65 10.50
N MET A 36 5.31 25.91 10.38
CA MET A 36 3.99 26.34 10.89
C MET A 36 2.83 25.60 10.22
N TYR A 37 2.88 25.43 8.89
CA TYR A 37 1.82 24.71 8.16
C TYR A 37 1.74 23.22 8.55
N LEU A 38 2.88 22.59 8.81
CA LEU A 38 3.00 21.19 9.21
C LEU A 38 2.91 20.98 10.73
N ASP A 39 2.73 22.04 11.49
CA ASP A 39 2.74 22.03 12.95
C ASP A 39 4.02 21.41 13.54
N LEU A 40 5.17 21.82 12.99
CA LEU A 40 6.50 21.36 13.39
C LEU A 40 7.20 22.45 14.21
N PRO A 41 8.21 22.08 15.01
CA PRO A 41 9.12 23.04 15.63
C PRO A 41 9.75 23.98 14.59
N SER A 42 10.02 25.21 14.97
CA SER A 42 10.75 26.14 14.09
C SER A 42 12.11 25.56 13.70
N PRO A 43 12.53 25.72 12.43
CA PRO A 43 13.84 25.27 11.97
C PRO A 43 14.97 25.87 12.83
N ALA A 44 15.81 25.00 13.39
CA ALA A 44 16.92 25.40 14.27
C ALA A 44 18.24 25.58 13.50
N TYR A 45 18.35 25.02 12.30
CA TYR A 45 19.60 24.97 11.55
C TYR A 45 19.41 25.39 10.09
N SER A 46 20.40 26.10 9.53
CA SER A 46 20.62 26.16 8.08
C SER A 46 21.20 24.84 7.59
N VAL A 47 21.05 24.55 6.29
CA VAL A 47 21.37 23.24 5.71
C VAL A 47 22.50 23.33 4.72
N THR A 48 23.44 22.39 4.80
CA THR A 48 24.49 22.14 3.83
C THR A 48 24.25 20.79 3.17
N VAL A 49 24.58 20.66 1.87
CA VAL A 49 24.37 19.42 1.10
C VAL A 49 25.69 18.96 0.52
N TRP A 50 26.07 17.72 0.80
CA TRP A 50 27.16 17.01 0.12
C TRP A 50 26.54 16.07 -0.91
N LYS A 51 27.00 16.16 -2.14
CA LYS A 51 26.44 15.41 -3.25
C LYS A 51 27.42 14.33 -3.70
N ASP A 52 26.85 13.23 -4.23
CA ASP A 52 27.60 12.13 -4.87
C ASP A 52 28.69 11.52 -3.98
N VAL A 53 28.37 11.40 -2.69
CA VAL A 53 29.26 10.70 -1.74
C VAL A 53 29.16 9.21 -2.01
N MET A 54 30.29 8.60 -2.39
CA MET A 54 30.38 7.17 -2.68
C MET A 54 30.57 6.39 -1.39
N VAL A 55 29.58 5.57 -1.05
CA VAL A 55 29.55 4.74 0.16
C VAL A 55 30.05 3.34 -0.21
N PRO A 56 31.16 2.84 0.38
CA PRO A 56 31.69 1.53 0.07
C PRO A 56 30.84 0.41 0.70
N MET A 57 30.55 -0.61 -0.10
CA MET A 57 29.94 -1.87 0.37
C MET A 57 31.05 -2.90 0.63
N ARG A 58 30.72 -3.95 1.42
CA ARG A 58 31.67 -5.01 1.82
C ARG A 58 32.32 -5.77 0.67
N ASP A 59 31.67 -5.78 -0.50
CA ASP A 59 32.14 -6.46 -1.73
C ASP A 59 32.88 -5.53 -2.69
N GLY A 60 33.16 -4.30 -2.27
CA GLY A 60 33.93 -3.31 -3.04
C GLY A 60 33.09 -2.47 -4.00
N VAL A 61 31.78 -2.71 -4.12
CA VAL A 61 30.85 -1.84 -4.87
C VAL A 61 30.61 -0.54 -4.10
N HIS A 62 30.48 0.59 -4.80
CA HIS A 62 30.19 1.88 -4.18
C HIS A 62 28.81 2.38 -4.56
N LEU A 63 28.04 2.82 -3.54
CA LEU A 63 26.69 3.36 -3.73
C LEU A 63 26.68 4.88 -3.52
N SER A 64 26.07 5.60 -4.47
CA SER A 64 26.05 7.05 -4.49
C SER A 64 24.97 7.62 -3.57
N ALA A 65 25.34 8.55 -2.70
CA ALA A 65 24.45 9.21 -1.74
C ALA A 65 24.56 10.74 -1.80
N ASP A 66 23.44 11.43 -1.54
CA ASP A 66 23.43 12.86 -1.20
C ASP A 66 23.15 12.99 0.30
N ILE A 67 23.90 13.88 0.98
CA ILE A 67 23.85 14.06 2.43
C ILE A 67 23.44 15.49 2.74
N TYR A 68 22.28 15.64 3.37
CA TYR A 68 21.75 16.90 3.88
C TYR A 68 22.07 16.98 5.37
N ARG A 69 22.75 18.02 5.81
CA ARG A 69 23.17 18.16 7.20
C ARG A 69 22.98 19.58 7.74
N PRO A 70 22.84 19.77 9.07
CA PRO A 70 22.98 21.06 9.67
C PRO A 70 24.30 21.71 9.25
N ALA A 71 24.27 22.99 8.89
CA ALA A 71 25.49 23.73 8.52
C ALA A 71 26.39 24.01 9.74
N LYS A 72 25.83 24.00 10.95
CA LYS A 72 26.61 24.09 12.19
C LYS A 72 27.35 22.78 12.42
N GLU A 73 28.65 22.87 12.72
CA GLU A 73 29.45 21.70 13.08
C GLU A 73 28.88 21.01 14.33
N GLY A 74 29.02 19.69 14.37
CA GLY A 74 28.52 18.86 15.45
C GLY A 74 28.16 17.45 15.00
N LYS A 75 27.80 16.63 15.97
CA LYS A 75 27.29 15.28 15.76
C LYS A 75 25.76 15.29 15.83
N TYR A 76 25.13 14.66 14.86
CA TYR A 76 23.68 14.61 14.73
C TYR A 76 23.23 13.16 14.51
N PRO A 77 22.02 12.76 14.95
CA PRO A 77 21.46 11.48 14.55
C PRO A 77 21.16 11.47 13.06
N VAL A 78 21.24 10.29 12.47
CA VAL A 78 21.08 10.08 11.03
C VAL A 78 19.70 9.54 10.71
N VAL A 79 19.07 10.05 9.65
CA VAL A 79 17.90 9.43 9.00
C VAL A 79 18.32 9.00 7.60
N LEU A 80 18.26 7.70 7.34
CA LEU A 80 18.69 7.08 6.08
C LEU A 80 17.48 6.70 5.23
N LEU A 81 17.51 7.08 3.95
CA LEU A 81 16.59 6.64 2.91
C LEU A 81 17.41 6.04 1.76
N ARG A 82 17.07 4.79 1.34
CA ARG A 82 17.68 4.15 0.17
C ARG A 82 16.61 3.95 -0.91
N THR A 83 16.90 4.34 -2.15
CA THR A 83 15.92 4.41 -3.23
C THR A 83 16.43 3.84 -4.54
N MET A 84 15.55 3.16 -5.28
CA MET A 84 15.80 2.74 -6.66
C MET A 84 15.30 3.77 -7.70
N TYR A 85 14.62 4.82 -7.25
CA TYR A 85 13.96 5.79 -8.13
C TYR A 85 14.80 7.03 -8.46
N GLY A 86 16.07 7.06 -8.00
CA GLY A 86 17.01 8.17 -8.20
C GLY A 86 16.95 9.21 -7.07
N LYS A 87 18.05 9.36 -6.33
CA LYS A 87 18.18 10.25 -5.17
C LYS A 87 17.85 11.73 -5.43
N ARG A 88 17.77 12.12 -6.71
CA ARG A 88 17.41 13.48 -7.16
C ARG A 88 16.14 13.52 -7.99
N ASN A 89 15.34 12.46 -7.97
CA ASN A 89 14.07 12.43 -8.68
C ASN A 89 13.14 13.53 -8.13
N PRO A 90 12.68 14.50 -8.98
CA PRO A 90 11.87 15.62 -8.52
C PRO A 90 10.49 15.21 -8.01
N ASP A 91 9.94 14.09 -8.51
CA ASP A 91 8.59 13.61 -8.15
C ASP A 91 8.55 13.13 -6.70
N HIS A 92 9.66 12.61 -6.17
CA HIS A 92 9.76 12.10 -4.80
C HIS A 92 10.18 13.13 -3.74
N LYS A 93 10.54 14.34 -4.17
CA LYS A 93 10.86 15.48 -3.28
C LYS A 93 11.92 15.18 -2.20
N TYR A 94 12.90 14.33 -2.48
CA TYR A 94 13.94 13.95 -1.50
C TYR A 94 14.72 15.14 -0.95
N SER A 95 15.01 16.15 -1.80
CA SER A 95 15.69 17.36 -1.37
C SER A 95 14.86 18.18 -0.38
N PHE A 96 13.53 18.21 -0.55
CA PHE A 96 12.64 18.84 0.43
C PHE A 96 12.69 18.08 1.77
N THR A 97 12.54 16.77 1.74
CA THR A 97 12.61 15.91 2.93
C THR A 97 13.96 16.04 3.64
N GLY A 98 15.06 15.99 2.88
CA GLY A 98 16.41 16.16 3.42
C GLY A 98 16.64 17.52 4.09
N CYS A 99 16.18 18.60 3.45
CA CYS A 99 16.24 19.92 4.07
C CYS A 99 15.37 20.04 5.31
N LEU A 100 14.18 19.42 5.32
CA LEU A 100 13.29 19.40 6.46
C LEU A 100 13.99 18.74 7.66
N PHE A 101 14.45 17.50 7.51
CA PHE A 101 15.14 16.78 8.59
C PHE A 101 16.42 17.51 9.06
N ALA A 102 17.23 17.99 8.12
CA ALA A 102 18.46 18.68 8.47
C ALA A 102 18.19 20.00 9.23
N SER A 103 17.13 20.74 8.88
CA SER A 103 16.72 21.94 9.59
C SER A 103 16.25 21.65 11.04
N GLN A 104 15.84 20.42 11.32
CA GLN A 104 15.43 19.93 12.63
C GLN A 104 16.58 19.25 13.41
N GLY A 105 17.81 19.29 12.91
CA GLY A 105 18.98 18.76 13.60
C GLY A 105 19.23 17.26 13.38
N TYR A 106 18.96 16.77 12.19
CA TYR A 106 19.35 15.45 11.72
C TYR A 106 20.35 15.54 10.57
N VAL A 107 21.12 14.52 10.34
CA VAL A 107 21.74 14.28 9.04
C VAL A 107 20.80 13.37 8.25
N PHE A 108 20.35 13.81 7.07
CA PHE A 108 19.54 12.99 6.19
C PHE A 108 20.38 12.50 5.01
N VAL A 109 20.45 11.19 4.87
CA VAL A 109 21.16 10.51 3.79
C VAL A 109 20.16 9.91 2.83
N VAL A 110 20.22 10.30 1.55
CA VAL A 110 19.45 9.64 0.48
C VAL A 110 20.42 8.97 -0.47
N GLN A 111 20.29 7.63 -0.64
CA GLN A 111 21.21 6.80 -1.41
C GLN A 111 20.49 6.08 -2.53
N ASP A 112 21.07 6.11 -3.75
CA ASP A 112 20.66 5.23 -4.83
C ASP A 112 21.07 3.79 -4.49
N VAL A 113 20.15 2.83 -4.66
CA VAL A 113 20.47 1.41 -4.47
C VAL A 113 21.39 0.89 -5.57
N ARG A 114 21.99 -0.27 -5.35
CA ARG A 114 22.92 -0.95 -6.27
C ARG A 114 22.36 -1.02 -7.69
N GLY A 115 23.20 -0.69 -8.69
CA GLY A 115 22.86 -0.75 -10.10
C GLY A 115 21.88 0.32 -10.60
N LYS A 116 21.48 1.26 -9.73
CA LYS A 116 20.54 2.33 -10.09
C LYS A 116 21.23 3.69 -10.13
N PHE A 117 20.86 4.51 -11.11
CA PHE A 117 21.31 5.89 -11.32
C PHE A 117 22.83 6.04 -11.23
N ASP A 118 23.34 6.63 -10.14
CA ASP A 118 24.76 6.95 -9.97
C ASP A 118 25.51 5.93 -9.11
N SER A 119 24.84 4.89 -8.62
CA SER A 119 25.44 3.75 -7.92
C SER A 119 26.02 2.74 -8.89
N GLU A 120 27.07 2.04 -8.43
CA GLU A 120 27.73 0.95 -9.13
C GLU A 120 26.97 -0.37 -9.00
N GLY A 121 27.46 -1.41 -9.70
CA GLY A 121 26.92 -2.76 -9.69
C GLY A 121 25.70 -2.93 -10.59
N GLU A 122 25.00 -4.06 -10.41
CA GLU A 122 23.80 -4.43 -11.17
C GLU A 122 22.58 -4.46 -10.28
N PHE A 123 21.45 -4.02 -10.81
CA PHE A 123 20.19 -4.02 -10.10
C PHE A 123 19.43 -5.32 -10.32
N TYR A 124 19.03 -5.94 -9.22
CA TYR A 124 17.98 -6.95 -9.21
C TYR A 124 17.06 -6.67 -8.00
N PRO A 125 15.72 -6.63 -8.17
CA PRO A 125 14.81 -6.19 -7.11
C PRO A 125 15.00 -6.94 -5.78
N TYR A 126 15.20 -6.20 -4.69
CA TYR A 126 15.29 -6.64 -3.30
C TYR A 126 16.53 -7.48 -2.91
N ILE A 127 17.22 -8.12 -3.86
CA ILE A 127 18.23 -9.17 -3.57
C ILE A 127 19.43 -8.65 -2.75
N TYR A 128 19.89 -7.43 -3.04
CA TYR A 128 21.08 -6.86 -2.38
C TYR A 128 20.74 -5.98 -1.18
N GLU A 129 19.44 -5.68 -0.95
CA GLU A 129 19.04 -4.64 -0.01
C GLU A 129 19.36 -4.96 1.44
N ALA A 130 19.40 -6.24 1.82
CA ALA A 130 19.78 -6.63 3.17
C ALA A 130 21.24 -6.25 3.48
N MET A 131 22.18 -6.69 2.64
CA MET A 131 23.61 -6.44 2.84
C MET A 131 23.97 -4.98 2.63
N ASP A 132 23.56 -4.37 1.51
CA ASP A 132 23.85 -2.98 1.20
C ASP A 132 23.24 -2.01 2.21
N GLY A 133 22.03 -2.33 2.69
CA GLY A 133 21.35 -1.57 3.74
C GLY A 133 22.10 -1.62 5.06
N HIS A 134 22.53 -2.81 5.48
CA HIS A 134 23.35 -2.98 6.68
C HIS A 134 24.67 -2.20 6.56
N ASP A 135 25.42 -2.36 5.47
CA ASP A 135 26.70 -1.68 5.27
C ASP A 135 26.54 -0.17 5.28
N THR A 136 25.45 0.35 4.70
CA THR A 136 25.17 1.78 4.70
C THR A 136 24.82 2.29 6.11
N ILE A 137 24.07 1.51 6.91
CA ILE A 137 23.75 1.84 8.31
C ILE A 137 25.04 1.90 9.15
N GLU A 138 25.94 0.90 9.02
CA GLU A 138 27.23 0.86 9.69
C GLU A 138 28.11 2.05 9.27
N TRP A 139 28.19 2.31 7.97
CA TRP A 139 28.93 3.46 7.45
C TRP A 139 28.41 4.78 8.03
N ALA A 140 27.10 5.00 8.00
CA ALA A 140 26.49 6.23 8.49
C ALA A 140 26.65 6.41 10.01
N GLY A 141 26.53 5.31 10.77
CA GLY A 141 26.67 5.29 12.23
C GLY A 141 28.08 5.64 12.71
N THR A 142 29.11 5.32 11.90
CA THR A 142 30.52 5.51 12.29
C THR A 142 31.13 6.83 11.80
N ARG A 143 30.39 7.69 11.10
CA ARG A 143 30.91 8.99 10.61
C ARG A 143 31.14 9.97 11.77
N GLU A 144 32.13 10.84 11.61
CA GLU A 144 32.49 11.88 12.61
C GLU A 144 31.34 12.82 12.93
N TRP A 145 30.47 13.09 11.95
CA TRP A 145 29.27 13.92 12.10
C TRP A 145 28.05 13.16 12.66
N SER A 146 28.16 11.88 12.93
CA SER A 146 27.09 11.03 13.47
C SER A 146 27.17 10.90 14.97
N THR A 147 26.00 10.85 15.65
CA THR A 147 25.90 10.45 17.05
C THR A 147 26.01 8.93 17.25
N GLY A 148 26.14 8.15 16.18
CA GLY A 148 26.08 6.70 16.22
C GLY A 148 24.66 6.13 16.16
N LYS A 149 23.62 6.97 16.15
CA LYS A 149 22.23 6.55 16.07
C LYS A 149 21.68 6.80 14.67
N VAL A 150 21.20 5.75 14.02
CA VAL A 150 20.61 5.77 12.68
C VAL A 150 19.14 5.36 12.77
N GLY A 151 18.27 6.17 12.18
CA GLY A 151 16.90 5.80 11.86
C GLY A 151 16.76 5.58 10.36
N THR A 152 15.78 4.79 9.93
CA THR A 152 15.47 4.59 8.52
C THR A 152 14.08 5.10 8.19
N TYR A 153 13.89 5.61 6.96
CA TYR A 153 12.65 6.26 6.53
C TYR A 153 12.35 5.95 5.07
N GLY A 154 11.09 5.68 4.76
CA GLY A 154 10.69 5.62 3.35
C GLY A 154 9.45 4.83 3.04
N PHE A 155 8.95 5.08 1.82
CA PHE A 155 7.72 4.52 1.26
C PHE A 155 8.02 3.31 0.37
N SER A 156 7.12 2.34 0.29
CA SER A 156 7.12 1.28 -0.73
C SER A 156 8.47 0.54 -0.78
N TYR A 157 9.16 0.55 -1.90
CA TYR A 157 10.49 -0.04 -2.03
C TYR A 157 11.49 0.53 -1.01
N TRP A 158 11.44 1.84 -0.72
CA TRP A 158 12.29 2.47 0.32
C TRP A 158 11.92 2.01 1.73
N GLY A 159 10.70 1.49 1.90
CA GLY A 159 10.27 0.79 3.09
C GLY A 159 10.88 -0.61 3.17
N SER A 160 10.89 -1.36 2.06
CA SER A 160 11.54 -2.68 1.99
C SER A 160 13.04 -2.60 2.25
N THR A 161 13.72 -1.50 1.81
CA THR A 161 15.14 -1.27 2.13
C THR A 161 15.40 -1.03 3.63
N GLN A 162 14.36 -0.87 4.45
CA GLN A 162 14.46 -0.81 5.91
C GLN A 162 14.27 -2.19 6.54
N TRP A 163 13.24 -2.93 6.10
CA TRP A 163 12.93 -4.25 6.63
C TRP A 163 14.02 -5.28 6.35
N LEU A 164 14.55 -5.30 5.11
CA LEU A 164 15.52 -6.31 4.68
C LEU A 164 16.83 -6.31 5.50
N PRO A 165 17.47 -5.18 5.84
CA PRO A 165 18.66 -5.15 6.69
C PRO A 165 18.37 -5.24 8.18
N ALA A 166 17.14 -5.00 8.64
CA ALA A 166 16.83 -4.92 10.07
C ALA A 166 17.21 -6.18 10.87
N PRO A 167 17.01 -7.43 10.37
CA PRO A 167 17.45 -8.64 11.07
C PRO A 167 18.96 -8.83 11.16
N MET A 168 19.77 -8.03 10.43
CA MET A 168 21.23 -8.10 10.50
C MET A 168 21.82 -7.43 11.75
N GLN A 169 20.97 -6.85 12.60
CA GLN A 169 21.29 -6.40 13.96
C GLN A 169 22.40 -5.34 14.04
N SER A 170 22.42 -4.37 13.11
CA SER A 170 23.34 -3.23 13.24
C SER A 170 23.14 -2.55 14.60
N PRO A 171 24.21 -2.32 15.41
CA PRO A 171 24.10 -1.61 16.67
C PRO A 171 23.72 -0.14 16.50
N HIS A 172 23.84 0.38 15.29
CA HIS A 172 23.49 1.75 14.95
C HIS A 172 22.02 1.94 14.62
N LEU A 173 21.29 0.91 14.14
CA LEU A 173 19.87 1.01 13.81
C LEU A 173 19.02 1.16 15.09
N LYS A 174 18.36 2.30 15.28
CA LYS A 174 17.63 2.63 16.50
C LYS A 174 16.14 2.87 16.30
N ALA A 175 15.69 3.17 15.08
CA ALA A 175 14.28 3.36 14.77
C ALA A 175 14.03 3.19 13.27
N MET A 176 12.83 2.75 12.91
CA MET A 176 12.39 2.60 11.53
C MET A 176 11.06 3.30 11.32
N VAL A 177 10.84 3.85 10.12
CA VAL A 177 9.54 4.38 9.66
C VAL A 177 9.25 3.80 8.27
N PRO A 178 8.86 2.51 8.20
CA PRO A 178 8.41 1.87 6.96
C PRO A 178 6.98 2.31 6.64
N ILE A 179 6.79 2.87 5.44
CA ILE A 179 5.51 3.42 4.98
C ILE A 179 5.06 2.67 3.74
N VAL A 180 3.81 2.19 3.71
CA VAL A 180 3.19 1.44 2.60
C VAL A 180 4.10 0.33 2.07
N THR A 181 4.47 -0.58 2.96
CA THR A 181 5.46 -1.65 2.71
C THR A 181 5.29 -2.81 3.68
N SER A 182 6.00 -3.93 3.46
CA SER A 182 5.91 -5.13 4.28
C SER A 182 7.25 -5.84 4.46
N GLN A 183 7.33 -6.68 5.50
CA GLN A 183 8.42 -7.62 5.81
C GLN A 183 8.55 -8.75 4.78
N ASP A 184 7.48 -9.10 4.10
CA ASP A 184 7.48 -10.15 3.08
C ASP A 184 7.13 -9.58 1.70
N VAL A 185 8.04 -9.79 0.75
CA VAL A 185 7.89 -9.29 -0.63
C VAL A 185 6.92 -10.14 -1.44
N TYR A 186 6.86 -11.46 -1.20
CA TYR A 186 6.04 -12.39 -1.99
C TYR A 186 4.55 -12.04 -1.99
N PRO A 187 3.83 -11.92 -0.84
CA PRO A 187 2.38 -11.70 -0.83
C PRO A 187 1.98 -10.31 -1.35
N ARG A 188 2.94 -9.39 -1.43
CA ARG A 188 2.74 -8.09 -2.09
C ARG A 188 2.47 -8.23 -3.58
N TRP A 189 3.24 -9.07 -4.26
CA TRP A 189 3.21 -9.22 -5.70
C TRP A 189 2.33 -10.38 -6.17
N ILE A 190 2.16 -11.38 -5.31
CA ILE A 190 1.33 -12.57 -5.54
C ILE A 190 0.32 -12.68 -4.39
N TYR A 191 -0.77 -11.92 -4.50
CA TYR A 191 -1.79 -11.81 -3.47
C TYR A 191 -2.77 -12.99 -3.55
N ASN A 192 -2.92 -13.75 -2.46
CA ASN A 192 -3.75 -14.96 -2.39
C ASN A 192 -3.49 -15.95 -3.56
N GLY A 193 -2.22 -16.02 -4.01
CA GLY A 193 -1.79 -16.87 -5.12
C GLY A 193 -2.12 -16.31 -6.51
N ILE A 194 -2.47 -15.05 -6.61
CA ILE A 194 -2.82 -14.36 -7.84
C ILE A 194 -1.85 -13.22 -8.10
N PHE A 195 -1.27 -13.21 -9.28
CA PHE A 195 -0.31 -12.20 -9.69
C PHE A 195 -0.99 -10.81 -9.81
N ARG A 196 -0.44 -9.80 -9.15
CA ARG A 196 -0.88 -8.41 -9.31
C ARG A 196 -0.40 -7.86 -10.64
N LEU A 197 -1.07 -8.28 -11.69
CA LEU A 197 -0.62 -8.16 -13.06
C LEU A 197 -0.25 -6.73 -13.46
N ASN A 198 -1.19 -5.81 -13.30
CA ASN A 198 -0.97 -4.42 -13.72
C ASN A 198 0.21 -3.79 -12.98
N ASP A 199 0.25 -3.96 -11.66
CA ASP A 199 1.29 -3.37 -10.83
C ASP A 199 2.67 -3.94 -11.16
N VAL A 200 2.77 -5.26 -11.26
CA VAL A 200 4.05 -5.93 -11.53
C VAL A 200 4.57 -5.59 -12.91
N LEU A 201 3.72 -5.65 -13.94
CA LEU A 201 4.15 -5.38 -15.31
C LEU A 201 4.60 -3.93 -15.50
N VAL A 202 3.79 -2.96 -15.02
CA VAL A 202 4.13 -1.54 -15.13
C VAL A 202 5.39 -1.21 -14.33
N TRP A 203 5.45 -1.69 -13.08
CA TRP A 203 6.58 -1.41 -12.20
C TRP A 203 7.91 -1.96 -12.77
N HIS A 204 7.90 -3.19 -13.30
CA HIS A 204 9.10 -3.77 -13.94
C HIS A 204 9.47 -3.01 -15.21
N TYR A 205 8.51 -2.70 -16.07
CA TYR A 205 8.77 -1.93 -17.29
C TYR A 205 9.44 -0.58 -17.01
N GLU A 206 8.92 0.15 -16.03
CA GLU A 206 9.46 1.46 -15.66
C GLU A 206 10.83 1.37 -14.98
N ASN A 207 11.04 0.33 -14.15
CA ASN A 207 12.14 0.33 -13.20
C ASN A 207 13.23 -0.71 -13.45
N ALA A 208 13.11 -1.64 -14.41
CA ALA A 208 14.18 -2.58 -14.73
C ALA A 208 15.47 -1.89 -15.23
N PRO A 209 15.44 -0.86 -16.11
CA PRO A 209 16.65 -0.18 -16.55
C PRO A 209 17.36 0.57 -15.42
N LYS A 210 18.66 0.84 -15.58
CA LYS A 210 19.47 1.63 -14.64
C LYS A 210 18.85 2.99 -14.31
N ARG A 211 18.19 3.64 -15.29
CA ARG A 211 17.37 4.83 -15.12
C ARG A 211 15.93 4.53 -15.49
N ALA A 212 14.99 5.09 -14.77
CA ALA A 212 13.57 4.82 -14.99
C ALA A 212 13.14 5.08 -16.45
N ARG A 213 12.33 4.16 -16.99
CA ARG A 213 11.71 4.28 -18.32
C ARG A 213 10.37 4.97 -18.19
N SER A 214 10.02 5.82 -19.16
CA SER A 214 8.68 6.42 -19.20
C SER A 214 7.64 5.40 -19.63
N ALA A 215 6.52 5.36 -18.91
CA ALA A 215 5.33 4.57 -19.26
C ALA A 215 4.41 5.28 -20.27
N GLY A 216 4.73 6.52 -20.67
CA GLY A 216 3.92 7.30 -21.62
C GLY A 216 3.92 6.71 -23.02
N GLY A 217 2.74 6.63 -23.65
CA GLY A 217 2.59 6.10 -25.01
C GLY A 217 2.56 4.57 -25.14
N VAL A 218 2.61 3.85 -24.02
CA VAL A 218 2.55 2.40 -23.97
C VAL A 218 1.09 1.92 -24.05
N ASP A 219 0.82 0.89 -24.87
CA ASP A 219 -0.48 0.23 -24.93
C ASP A 219 -0.62 -0.82 -23.81
N TRP A 220 -0.94 -0.33 -22.61
CA TRP A 220 -1.12 -1.18 -21.42
C TRP A 220 -2.29 -2.15 -21.57
N ASP A 221 -3.36 -1.77 -22.29
CA ASP A 221 -4.52 -2.64 -22.48
C ASP A 221 -4.16 -3.89 -23.30
N LYS A 222 -3.29 -3.74 -24.30
CA LYS A 222 -2.73 -4.86 -25.05
C LYS A 222 -1.81 -5.70 -24.18
N ALA A 223 -0.90 -5.06 -23.45
CA ALA A 223 0.12 -5.75 -22.66
C ALA A 223 -0.48 -6.64 -21.58
N VAL A 224 -1.42 -6.12 -20.75
CA VAL A 224 -2.08 -6.91 -19.70
C VAL A 224 -2.96 -8.03 -20.22
N ARG A 225 -3.36 -8.01 -21.52
CA ARG A 225 -4.14 -9.08 -22.16
C ARG A 225 -3.28 -10.11 -22.87
N THR A 226 -1.98 -9.87 -23.02
CA THR A 226 -1.05 -10.78 -23.70
C THR A 226 -1.03 -12.14 -23.02
N LEU A 227 -1.10 -13.20 -23.82
CA LEU A 227 -0.94 -14.59 -23.38
C LEU A 227 0.15 -15.26 -24.24
N PRO A 228 0.96 -16.18 -23.69
CA PRO A 228 1.03 -16.46 -22.25
C PRO A 228 1.53 -15.23 -21.49
N LEU A 229 1.16 -15.11 -20.21
CA LEU A 229 1.44 -13.92 -19.41
C LEU A 229 2.94 -13.58 -19.31
N ILE A 230 3.80 -14.59 -19.35
CA ILE A 230 5.27 -14.44 -19.38
C ILE A 230 5.78 -13.64 -20.59
N LYS A 231 4.96 -13.42 -21.62
CA LYS A 231 5.28 -12.64 -22.82
C LYS A 231 4.71 -11.22 -22.81
N ALA A 232 4.20 -10.79 -21.65
CA ALA A 232 3.57 -9.47 -21.57
C ALA A 232 4.60 -8.33 -21.70
N ASP A 233 5.79 -8.47 -21.13
CA ASP A 233 6.89 -7.51 -21.26
C ASP A 233 7.51 -7.52 -22.67
N ASP A 234 7.65 -8.68 -23.32
CA ASP A 234 8.05 -8.79 -24.74
C ASP A 234 7.10 -7.98 -25.65
N SER A 235 5.79 -8.00 -25.34
CA SER A 235 4.79 -7.24 -26.10
C SER A 235 4.99 -5.71 -26.01
N LEU A 236 5.75 -5.26 -25.01
CA LEU A 236 6.17 -3.88 -24.79
C LEU A 236 7.55 -3.57 -25.41
N GLY A 237 8.18 -4.54 -26.09
CA GLY A 237 9.54 -4.42 -26.60
C GLY A 237 10.59 -4.39 -25.47
N ALA A 238 10.31 -5.02 -24.35
CA ALA A 238 11.20 -5.12 -23.20
C ALA A 238 11.37 -6.59 -22.81
N ASP A 239 12.62 -7.03 -22.66
CA ASP A 239 13.00 -8.32 -22.10
C ASP A 239 13.45 -8.04 -20.65
N ILE A 240 12.66 -8.50 -19.67
CA ILE A 240 12.85 -8.15 -18.26
C ILE A 240 12.99 -9.44 -17.42
N PRO A 241 14.22 -9.93 -17.21
CA PRO A 241 14.46 -11.20 -16.53
C PRO A 241 13.79 -11.33 -15.16
N ALA A 242 13.73 -10.23 -14.38
CA ALA A 242 13.08 -10.25 -13.08
C ALA A 242 11.54 -10.42 -13.17
N TYR A 243 10.91 -9.95 -14.25
CA TYR A 243 9.49 -10.19 -14.52
C TYR A 243 9.24 -11.67 -14.84
N ASP A 244 10.04 -12.25 -15.72
CA ASP A 244 9.97 -13.67 -16.09
C ASP A 244 10.20 -14.59 -14.89
N ASP A 245 11.19 -14.24 -14.05
CA ASP A 245 11.47 -14.97 -12.81
C ASP A 245 10.26 -14.97 -11.87
N TRP A 246 9.56 -13.84 -11.74
CA TRP A 246 8.39 -13.76 -10.87
C TRP A 246 7.19 -14.53 -11.41
N ILE A 247 7.00 -14.52 -12.72
CA ILE A 247 5.96 -15.33 -13.37
C ILE A 247 6.24 -16.84 -13.20
N THR A 248 7.49 -17.25 -13.29
CA THR A 248 7.89 -18.67 -13.17
C THR A 248 8.00 -19.16 -11.72
N HIS A 249 7.97 -18.24 -10.74
CA HIS A 249 7.95 -18.56 -9.31
C HIS A 249 6.65 -18.09 -8.64
N PRO A 250 5.47 -18.58 -9.06
CA PRO A 250 4.17 -18.08 -8.59
C PRO A 250 3.80 -18.53 -7.17
N ARG A 251 4.70 -19.20 -6.43
CA ARG A 251 4.47 -19.82 -5.12
C ARG A 251 5.55 -19.46 -4.12
N PRO A 252 5.23 -19.47 -2.79
CA PRO A 252 6.26 -19.37 -1.75
C PRO A 252 7.30 -20.48 -1.92
N GLY A 253 8.56 -20.17 -1.60
CA GLY A 253 9.65 -21.13 -1.68
C GLY A 253 11.02 -20.46 -1.76
N PRO A 254 12.08 -21.24 -2.06
CA PRO A 254 13.48 -20.79 -1.96
C PRO A 254 13.81 -19.53 -2.77
N TYR A 255 13.09 -19.28 -3.86
CA TYR A 255 13.27 -18.06 -4.64
C TYR A 255 12.92 -16.82 -3.81
N TRP A 256 11.76 -16.83 -3.12
CA TRP A 256 11.25 -15.71 -2.31
C TRP A 256 11.84 -15.66 -0.90
N ASP A 257 12.29 -16.80 -0.36
CA ASP A 257 12.88 -16.87 0.99
C ASP A 257 14.14 -15.99 1.13
N ARG A 258 14.80 -15.67 0.01
CA ARG A 258 15.97 -14.77 -0.04
C ARG A 258 15.64 -13.34 0.38
N VAL A 259 14.40 -12.91 0.17
CA VAL A 259 13.90 -11.55 0.42
C VAL A 259 12.79 -11.52 1.48
N ARG A 260 12.69 -12.57 2.25
CA ARG A 260 11.71 -12.77 3.32
C ARG A 260 12.28 -12.35 4.67
N VAL A 261 11.50 -11.62 5.46
CA VAL A 261 11.89 -11.09 6.78
C VAL A 261 10.91 -11.52 7.88
N ASP A 262 9.67 -11.86 7.58
CA ASP A 262 8.63 -12.17 8.55
C ASP A 262 8.97 -13.33 9.51
N ASP A 263 9.82 -14.27 9.08
CA ASP A 263 10.38 -15.36 9.90
C ASP A 263 11.63 -14.94 10.73
N LYS A 264 12.18 -13.75 10.48
CA LYS A 264 13.39 -13.20 11.13
C LYS A 264 13.08 -12.07 12.11
N VAL A 265 11.81 -11.78 12.37
CA VAL A 265 11.37 -10.72 13.29
C VAL A 265 12.02 -10.80 14.68
N PRO A 266 12.27 -12.01 15.28
CA PRO A 266 12.99 -12.09 16.55
C PRO A 266 14.42 -11.54 16.53
N ALA A 267 15.01 -11.32 15.36
CA ALA A 267 16.32 -10.68 15.22
C ALA A 267 16.23 -9.15 15.13
N ILE A 268 15.06 -8.57 14.88
CA ILE A 268 14.88 -7.13 14.73
C ILE A 268 14.88 -6.46 16.10
N GLN A 269 15.86 -5.56 16.35
CA GLN A 269 16.03 -4.87 17.61
C GLN A 269 15.41 -3.47 17.63
N ALA A 270 15.30 -2.82 16.48
CA ALA A 270 14.78 -1.46 16.37
C ALA A 270 13.24 -1.43 16.28
N PRO A 271 12.57 -0.51 16.98
CA PRO A 271 11.14 -0.29 16.87
C PRO A 271 10.77 0.33 15.51
N ALA A 272 9.56 0.04 15.05
CA ALA A 272 9.03 0.54 13.79
C ALA A 272 7.73 1.33 13.99
N LEU A 273 7.66 2.53 13.42
CA LEU A 273 6.40 3.23 13.16
C LEU A 273 5.92 2.82 11.77
N ILE A 274 5.04 1.83 11.72
CA ILE A 274 4.48 1.26 10.50
C ILE A 274 3.32 2.13 10.06
N ILE A 275 3.38 2.68 8.84
CA ILE A 275 2.35 3.59 8.33
C ILE A 275 1.76 3.00 7.04
N ASP A 276 0.43 2.98 6.96
CA ASP A 276 -0.25 2.46 5.77
C ASP A 276 -1.58 3.20 5.49
N GLY A 277 -2.26 2.84 4.40
CA GLY A 277 -3.51 3.44 3.97
C GLY A 277 -4.61 2.42 3.73
N TRP A 278 -5.89 2.81 4.01
CA TRP A 278 -7.05 1.93 3.78
C TRP A 278 -7.19 1.49 2.31
N TYR A 279 -6.63 2.24 1.38
CA TYR A 279 -6.64 1.95 -0.05
C TYR A 279 -5.25 1.61 -0.59
N ASP A 280 -4.41 1.00 0.26
CA ASP A 280 -3.09 0.51 -0.11
C ASP A 280 -3.08 -1.03 -0.18
N TYR A 281 -2.30 -1.56 -1.07
CA TYR A 281 -2.17 -3.00 -1.26
C TYR A 281 -1.22 -3.68 -0.26
N TYR A 282 -0.55 -2.91 0.59
CA TYR A 282 0.24 -3.45 1.71
C TYR A 282 -0.54 -3.50 3.02
N LEU A 283 -1.72 -2.90 3.11
CA LEU A 283 -2.45 -2.70 4.35
C LEU A 283 -2.52 -3.95 5.24
N ASP A 284 -3.00 -5.07 4.69
CA ASP A 284 -3.15 -6.30 5.48
C ASP A 284 -1.79 -6.85 5.95
N LEU A 285 -0.77 -6.70 5.11
CA LEU A 285 0.60 -7.09 5.44
C LEU A 285 1.19 -6.18 6.52
N ALA A 286 0.98 -4.87 6.44
CA ALA A 286 1.43 -3.90 7.44
C ALA A 286 0.79 -4.15 8.81
N VAL A 287 -0.50 -4.52 8.84
CA VAL A 287 -1.19 -4.94 10.07
C VAL A 287 -0.55 -6.19 10.67
N GLU A 288 -0.26 -7.20 9.86
CA GLU A 288 0.40 -8.42 10.33
C GLU A 288 1.86 -8.17 10.77
N ASP A 289 2.59 -7.30 10.06
CA ASP A 289 3.94 -6.87 10.45
C ASP A 289 3.94 -6.17 11.81
N PHE A 290 2.96 -5.30 12.06
CA PHE A 290 2.76 -4.68 13.37
C PHE A 290 2.54 -5.74 14.45
N LYS A 291 1.63 -6.68 14.26
CA LYS A 291 1.36 -7.76 15.22
C LYS A 291 2.60 -8.60 15.49
N ARG A 292 3.36 -8.95 14.45
CA ARG A 292 4.63 -9.68 14.59
C ARG A 292 5.66 -8.89 15.40
N MET A 293 5.84 -7.60 15.10
CA MET A 293 6.73 -6.73 15.86
C MET A 293 6.32 -6.64 17.34
N LYS A 294 5.03 -6.47 17.64
CA LYS A 294 4.52 -6.43 19.04
C LYS A 294 4.76 -7.72 19.81
N THR A 295 4.63 -8.87 19.16
CA THR A 295 4.67 -10.18 19.83
C THR A 295 6.04 -10.84 19.80
N ALA A 296 6.81 -10.65 18.72
CA ALA A 296 8.06 -11.37 18.45
C ALA A 296 9.28 -10.47 18.23
N GLY A 297 9.13 -9.15 18.27
CA GLY A 297 10.26 -8.22 18.15
C GLY A 297 11.39 -8.54 19.12
N GLY A 298 12.65 -8.48 18.64
CA GLY A 298 13.83 -9.00 19.32
C GLY A 298 14.26 -8.24 20.58
N SER A 299 13.71 -7.05 20.84
CA SER A 299 14.00 -6.26 22.04
C SER A 299 12.71 -5.71 22.66
N ALA A 300 12.81 -5.16 23.87
CA ALA A 300 11.69 -4.45 24.50
C ALA A 300 11.27 -3.21 23.68
N GLU A 301 12.26 -2.52 23.11
CA GLU A 301 12.07 -1.37 22.23
C GLU A 301 11.37 -1.79 20.92
N ALA A 302 11.81 -2.87 20.27
CA ALA A 302 11.19 -3.39 19.05
C ALA A 302 9.69 -3.69 19.25
N ARG A 303 9.32 -4.21 20.43
CA ARG A 303 7.92 -4.47 20.80
C ARG A 303 7.10 -3.21 21.10
N GLN A 304 7.73 -2.03 21.17
CA GLN A 304 7.05 -0.73 21.25
C GLN A 304 6.71 -0.15 19.86
N SER A 305 6.80 -0.96 18.81
CA SER A 305 6.35 -0.58 17.47
C SER A 305 4.91 -0.11 17.44
N MET A 306 4.63 0.82 16.53
CA MET A 306 3.31 1.45 16.36
C MET A 306 2.78 1.23 14.95
N LEU A 307 1.44 1.20 14.83
CA LEU A 307 0.72 1.18 13.56
C LEU A 307 -0.07 2.48 13.38
N LEU A 308 0.05 3.10 12.21
CA LEU A 308 -0.72 4.28 11.84
C LEU A 308 -1.38 4.05 10.49
N VAL A 309 -2.72 4.03 10.42
CA VAL A 309 -3.48 3.79 9.19
C VAL A 309 -4.42 4.95 8.90
N GLY A 310 -4.25 5.55 7.71
CA GLY A 310 -5.08 6.66 7.26
C GLY A 310 -5.91 6.35 6.01
N PRO A 311 -6.75 7.30 5.56
CA PRO A 311 -7.62 7.10 4.40
C PRO A 311 -6.84 7.37 3.09
N TRP A 312 -5.69 6.71 2.94
CA TRP A 312 -4.74 6.95 1.86
C TRP A 312 -4.67 5.80 0.87
N THR A 313 -4.26 6.15 -0.34
CA THR A 313 -3.74 5.24 -1.35
C THR A 313 -2.22 5.09 -1.21
N HIS A 314 -1.62 4.21 -1.98
CA HIS A 314 -0.16 4.01 -2.03
C HIS A 314 0.63 5.30 -2.29
N ASP A 315 0.12 6.20 -3.10
CA ASP A 315 0.70 7.50 -3.39
C ASP A 315 0.24 8.61 -2.42
N SER A 316 -0.26 8.22 -1.25
CA SER A 316 -0.67 9.11 -0.13
C SER A 316 -1.83 10.05 -0.45
N LYS A 317 -2.63 9.78 -1.49
CA LYS A 317 -3.84 10.54 -1.78
C LYS A 317 -4.93 10.24 -0.75
N SER A 318 -5.66 11.29 -0.36
CA SER A 318 -6.81 11.25 0.56
C SER A 318 -8.00 12.06 0.05
N LYS A 319 -7.93 12.54 -1.19
CA LYS A 319 -9.00 13.34 -1.81
C LYS A 319 -9.44 12.70 -3.11
N PHE A 320 -10.71 12.37 -3.20
CA PHE A 320 -11.32 11.64 -4.32
C PHE A 320 -12.61 12.36 -4.75
N ASN A 321 -13.07 12.07 -5.99
CA ASN A 321 -14.34 12.62 -6.47
C ASN A 321 -15.53 12.02 -5.73
N ASP A 322 -15.46 10.72 -5.42
CA ASP A 322 -16.56 9.96 -4.83
C ASP A 322 -16.48 9.86 -3.29
N ALA A 323 -15.43 10.41 -2.66
CA ALA A 323 -15.29 10.45 -1.20
C ALA A 323 -14.46 11.65 -0.74
N ASP A 324 -14.90 12.30 0.34
CA ASP A 324 -14.16 13.36 1.02
C ASP A 324 -13.91 12.96 2.48
N PHE A 325 -12.64 12.83 2.84
CA PHE A 325 -12.21 12.47 4.19
C PHE A 325 -11.85 13.68 5.06
N GLY A 326 -12.10 14.91 4.56
CA GLY A 326 -11.95 16.12 5.33
C GLY A 326 -10.51 16.59 5.55
N LYS A 327 -10.37 17.67 6.33
CA LYS A 327 -9.11 18.41 6.50
C LYS A 327 -8.05 17.67 7.35
N GLN A 328 -8.44 16.65 8.11
CA GLN A 328 -7.53 15.88 8.96
C GLN A 328 -6.91 14.66 8.24
N ALA A 329 -7.42 14.33 7.05
CA ALA A 329 -6.99 13.18 6.27
C ALA A 329 -5.61 13.31 5.59
N PRO A 330 -5.11 14.48 5.12
CA PRO A 330 -3.89 14.53 4.34
C PRO A 330 -2.68 13.92 5.06
N PHE A 331 -1.94 13.05 4.35
CA PHE A 331 -0.74 12.37 4.85
C PHE A 331 0.31 13.35 5.42
N MET A 332 0.48 14.51 4.81
CA MET A 332 1.45 15.52 5.26
C MET A 332 1.29 15.94 6.73
N ARG A 333 0.11 15.75 7.32
CA ARG A 333 -0.11 16.00 8.75
C ARG A 333 0.60 14.97 9.66
N GLN A 334 1.01 13.82 9.10
CA GLN A 334 1.73 12.78 9.84
C GLN A 334 3.24 13.06 9.93
N VAL A 335 3.76 14.04 9.22
CA VAL A 335 5.17 14.44 9.29
C VAL A 335 5.57 14.81 10.73
N ARG A 336 4.66 15.42 11.49
CA ARG A 336 4.86 15.69 12.92
C ARG A 336 5.04 14.39 13.73
N THR A 337 4.19 13.39 13.51
CA THR A 337 4.27 12.09 14.18
C THR A 337 5.59 11.38 13.83
N ILE A 338 6.01 11.43 12.57
CA ILE A 338 7.28 10.87 12.11
C ILE A 338 8.47 11.55 12.77
N LEU A 339 8.45 12.89 12.85
CA LEU A 339 9.51 13.64 13.52
C LEU A 339 9.55 13.36 15.03
N ALA A 340 8.38 13.30 15.70
CA ALA A 340 8.28 12.96 17.12
C ALA A 340 8.80 11.54 17.39
N TRP A 341 8.54 10.56 16.50
CA TRP A 341 9.09 9.21 16.58
C TRP A 341 10.62 9.23 16.57
N PHE A 342 11.24 9.95 15.64
CA PHE A 342 12.69 10.06 15.58
C PHE A 342 13.27 10.89 16.73
N ASP A 343 12.59 11.94 17.17
CA ASP A 343 13.03 12.73 18.34
C ASP A 343 13.08 11.85 19.60
N HIS A 344 12.08 10.99 19.80
CA HIS A 344 12.06 10.03 20.93
C HIS A 344 13.23 9.05 20.85
N TRP A 345 13.34 8.29 19.76
CA TRP A 345 14.29 7.18 19.67
C TRP A 345 15.74 7.61 19.40
N LEU A 346 15.94 8.63 18.59
CA LEU A 346 17.27 9.05 18.17
C LEU A 346 17.86 10.16 19.04
N LYS A 347 17.02 11.07 19.55
CA LYS A 347 17.47 12.18 20.42
C LYS A 347 17.18 11.95 21.88
N GLY A 348 16.33 10.98 22.26
CA GLY A 348 15.94 10.70 23.63
C GLY A 348 14.97 11.74 24.20
N VAL A 349 14.19 12.38 23.34
CA VAL A 349 13.19 13.35 23.77
C VAL A 349 11.97 12.60 24.32
N ASP A 350 11.61 12.89 25.55
CA ASP A 350 10.33 12.46 26.11
C ASP A 350 9.23 13.38 25.61
N ASN A 351 8.43 12.90 24.64
CA ASN A 351 7.42 13.68 23.93
C ASN A 351 6.04 13.02 23.92
N GLY A 352 5.85 11.98 24.73
CA GLY A 352 4.57 11.28 24.89
C GLY A 352 4.13 10.42 23.71
N ILE A 353 4.99 10.24 22.66
CA ILE A 353 4.60 9.51 21.44
C ILE A 353 4.12 8.07 21.70
N LEU A 354 4.56 7.44 22.78
CA LEU A 354 4.21 6.08 23.17
C LEU A 354 3.01 5.99 24.13
N GLU A 355 2.44 7.12 24.56
CA GLU A 355 1.39 7.16 25.60
C GLU A 355 -0.02 7.02 25.03
N ASP A 356 -0.24 7.40 23.76
CA ASP A 356 -1.57 7.46 23.10
C ASP A 356 -2.02 6.11 22.49
N GLY A 357 -1.46 5.00 22.93
CA GLY A 357 -1.73 3.66 22.36
C GLY A 357 -0.80 3.30 21.21
N SER A 358 -0.76 2.00 20.89
CA SER A 358 0.13 1.46 19.83
C SER A 358 -0.44 1.57 18.43
N VAL A 359 -1.73 1.82 18.29
CA VAL A 359 -2.44 1.90 17.01
C VAL A 359 -3.16 3.23 16.88
N ARG A 360 -2.90 3.94 15.80
CA ARG A 360 -3.64 5.14 15.42
C ARG A 360 -4.27 4.93 14.06
N TYR A 361 -5.58 5.06 13.96
CA TYR A 361 -6.30 4.78 12.74
C TYR A 361 -7.39 5.82 12.45
N PHE A 362 -7.68 5.99 11.15
CA PHE A 362 -8.71 6.92 10.70
C PHE A 362 -10.01 6.17 10.41
N THR A 363 -11.08 6.49 11.12
CA THR A 363 -12.41 5.94 10.84
C THR A 363 -13.07 6.75 9.72
N MET A 364 -13.21 6.14 8.56
CA MET A 364 -13.91 6.72 7.40
C MET A 364 -15.41 6.86 7.69
N GLY A 365 -16.10 7.73 6.99
CA GLY A 365 -17.52 8.00 7.20
C GLY A 365 -17.79 9.03 8.29
N VAL A 366 -17.26 8.87 9.50
CA VAL A 366 -17.19 9.90 10.54
C VAL A 366 -16.01 10.85 10.32
N ASN A 367 -14.95 10.36 9.66
CA ASN A 367 -13.75 11.12 9.30
C ASN A 367 -12.93 11.61 10.52
N GLU A 368 -12.71 10.72 11.47
CA GLU A 368 -12.00 11.01 12.72
C GLU A 368 -10.82 10.07 12.95
N TRP A 369 -9.75 10.59 13.55
CA TRP A 369 -8.65 9.80 14.05
C TRP A 369 -9.01 9.18 15.41
N ARG A 370 -8.66 7.91 15.59
CA ARG A 370 -8.83 7.15 16.83
C ARG A 370 -7.56 6.44 17.23
N THR A 371 -7.46 6.06 18.50
CA THR A 371 -6.33 5.31 19.05
C THR A 371 -6.80 4.02 19.72
N ALA A 372 -5.91 3.04 19.76
CA ALA A 372 -6.13 1.75 20.43
C ALA A 372 -4.77 1.15 20.84
N ASP A 373 -4.80 0.19 21.76
CA ASP A 373 -3.57 -0.53 22.17
C ASP A 373 -3.23 -1.70 21.26
N GLU A 374 -4.22 -2.20 20.50
CA GLU A 374 -4.10 -3.38 19.64
C GLU A 374 -4.95 -3.25 18.39
N TRP A 375 -4.69 -4.10 17.40
CA TRP A 375 -5.54 -4.24 16.22
C TRP A 375 -6.03 -5.69 16.05
N PRO A 376 -7.34 -5.94 15.85
CA PRO A 376 -8.42 -4.93 15.88
C PRO A 376 -8.62 -4.36 17.28
N PRO A 377 -9.24 -3.14 17.39
CA PRO A 377 -9.51 -2.50 18.68
C PRO A 377 -10.39 -3.37 19.59
N ALA A 378 -10.13 -3.31 20.89
CA ALA A 378 -10.96 -3.98 21.88
C ALA A 378 -12.42 -3.49 21.83
N GLY A 379 -13.36 -4.37 22.18
CA GLY A 379 -14.80 -4.06 22.23
C GLY A 379 -15.56 -4.28 20.93
N ALA A 380 -14.86 -4.52 19.81
CA ALA A 380 -15.51 -4.90 18.56
C ALA A 380 -16.08 -6.33 18.63
N LYS A 381 -17.24 -6.57 17.99
CA LYS A 381 -17.91 -7.87 17.95
C LYS A 381 -18.13 -8.35 16.53
N TYR A 382 -17.88 -9.63 16.29
CA TYR A 382 -18.23 -10.25 15.02
C TYR A 382 -19.74 -10.26 14.82
N THR A 383 -20.16 -9.71 13.67
CA THR A 383 -21.56 -9.66 13.22
C THR A 383 -21.63 -10.35 11.86
N THR A 384 -22.56 -11.31 11.73
CA THR A 384 -22.71 -12.12 10.53
C THR A 384 -23.90 -11.65 9.72
N TYR A 385 -23.68 -11.28 8.47
CA TYR A 385 -24.71 -10.99 7.48
C TYR A 385 -24.76 -12.13 6.48
N TYR A 386 -25.86 -12.88 6.46
CA TYR A 386 -26.06 -13.98 5.53
C TYR A 386 -26.46 -13.46 4.15
N LEU A 387 -26.02 -14.18 3.11
CA LEU A 387 -26.45 -13.97 1.75
C LEU A 387 -27.82 -14.62 1.56
N HIS A 388 -28.71 -13.95 0.81
CA HIS A 388 -30.03 -14.40 0.44
C HIS A 388 -30.35 -14.06 -1.01
N GLY A 389 -31.19 -14.85 -1.66
CA GLY A 389 -31.67 -14.59 -3.02
C GLY A 389 -32.55 -15.69 -3.55
N GLY A 390 -33.24 -15.43 -4.64
CA GLY A 390 -34.10 -16.37 -5.37
C GLY A 390 -33.44 -16.97 -6.61
N GLY A 391 -32.08 -16.88 -6.74
CA GLY A 391 -31.30 -17.34 -7.87
C GLY A 391 -31.11 -16.25 -8.94
N ARG A 392 -31.23 -14.98 -8.60
CA ARG A 392 -31.10 -13.84 -9.51
C ARG A 392 -30.37 -12.67 -8.90
N ALA A 393 -29.35 -12.91 -8.03
CA ALA A 393 -28.53 -11.85 -7.44
C ALA A 393 -27.58 -11.16 -8.49
N ASN A 394 -27.70 -11.50 -9.77
CA ASN A 394 -26.94 -10.93 -10.86
C ASN A 394 -27.25 -9.44 -11.03
N SER A 395 -26.23 -8.60 -10.90
CA SER A 395 -26.25 -7.15 -10.90
C SER A 395 -26.94 -6.49 -9.68
N ALA A 396 -26.79 -5.19 -9.56
CA ALA A 396 -27.42 -4.37 -8.52
C ALA A 396 -28.98 -4.32 -8.62
N ASN A 397 -29.54 -4.77 -9.75
CA ASN A 397 -30.99 -4.84 -9.99
C ASN A 397 -31.54 -6.25 -9.69
N GLY A 398 -30.71 -7.17 -9.23
CA GLY A 398 -31.11 -8.53 -8.84
C GLY A 398 -31.81 -8.58 -7.49
N ASP A 399 -32.01 -9.81 -7.00
CA ASP A 399 -32.72 -10.08 -5.74
C ASP A 399 -31.78 -10.38 -4.55
N GLY A 400 -30.47 -10.17 -4.71
CA GLY A 400 -29.49 -10.44 -3.67
C GLY A 400 -29.65 -9.54 -2.43
N LEU A 401 -29.83 -10.15 -1.27
CA LEU A 401 -30.01 -9.49 0.01
C LEU A 401 -28.92 -9.91 1.01
N LEU A 402 -28.48 -8.99 1.85
CA LEU A 402 -27.70 -9.25 3.07
C LEU A 402 -28.60 -9.03 4.29
N SER A 403 -28.69 -10.02 5.18
CA SER A 403 -29.45 -9.89 6.41
C SER A 403 -28.82 -10.65 7.58
N LEU A 404 -29.24 -10.31 8.80
CA LEU A 404 -28.84 -11.00 10.03
C LEU A 404 -29.56 -12.34 10.23
N ALA A 405 -30.67 -12.56 9.53
CA ALA A 405 -31.41 -13.81 9.60
C ALA A 405 -30.66 -14.95 8.91
N ALA A 406 -30.62 -16.11 9.48
CA ALA A 406 -30.04 -17.28 8.83
C ALA A 406 -30.90 -17.73 7.64
N PRO A 407 -30.30 -18.21 6.53
CA PRO A 407 -31.03 -18.64 5.36
C PRO A 407 -31.77 -19.98 5.61
N GLU A 408 -32.86 -20.16 4.91
CA GLU A 408 -33.65 -21.41 4.90
C GLU A 408 -33.41 -22.18 3.59
N THR A 409 -34.45 -22.52 2.84
CA THR A 409 -34.36 -23.16 1.54
C THR A 409 -34.39 -22.10 0.46
N GLU A 410 -33.25 -21.85 -0.15
CA GLU A 410 -33.06 -20.81 -1.18
C GLU A 410 -32.41 -21.39 -2.44
N ARG A 411 -32.67 -20.77 -3.59
CA ARG A 411 -32.03 -21.16 -4.86
C ARG A 411 -30.67 -20.52 -4.95
N PRO A 412 -29.63 -21.28 -5.35
CA PRO A 412 -28.30 -20.70 -5.51
C PRO A 412 -28.25 -19.72 -6.68
N ASP A 413 -27.36 -18.74 -6.60
CA ASP A 413 -27.05 -17.80 -7.66
C ASP A 413 -25.94 -18.32 -8.57
N THR A 414 -26.01 -17.99 -9.85
CA THR A 414 -25.02 -18.44 -10.84
C THR A 414 -24.51 -17.30 -11.68
N TYR A 415 -23.24 -17.37 -12.10
CA TYR A 415 -22.66 -16.46 -13.09
C TYR A 415 -21.63 -17.16 -13.97
N LEU A 416 -21.34 -16.57 -15.13
CA LEU A 416 -20.32 -17.05 -16.06
C LEU A 416 -19.02 -16.29 -15.84
N ALA A 417 -17.97 -16.97 -15.39
CA ALA A 417 -16.62 -16.44 -15.40
C ALA A 417 -16.00 -16.61 -16.79
N ASP A 418 -15.78 -15.50 -17.49
CA ASP A 418 -15.25 -15.47 -18.85
C ASP A 418 -13.89 -14.76 -18.87
N PRO A 419 -12.76 -15.47 -19.05
CA PRO A 419 -11.44 -14.87 -19.12
C PRO A 419 -11.25 -13.89 -20.28
N ASP A 420 -12.05 -13.99 -21.35
CA ASP A 420 -11.96 -13.09 -22.50
C ASP A 420 -12.75 -11.79 -22.29
N ASN A 421 -13.72 -11.81 -21.36
CA ASN A 421 -14.49 -10.64 -20.94
C ASN A 421 -14.46 -10.45 -19.41
N PRO A 422 -13.27 -10.29 -18.81
CA PRO A 422 -13.13 -10.23 -17.36
C PRO A 422 -13.83 -9.00 -16.77
N VAL A 423 -14.28 -9.13 -15.51
CA VAL A 423 -14.85 -8.00 -14.75
C VAL A 423 -13.76 -6.98 -14.47
N PRO A 424 -13.97 -5.69 -14.85
CA PRO A 424 -12.94 -4.66 -14.75
C PRO A 424 -12.66 -4.23 -13.30
N SER A 425 -11.41 -3.83 -13.07
CA SER A 425 -11.01 -3.14 -11.84
C SER A 425 -11.48 -1.69 -11.87
N VAL A 426 -12.25 -1.29 -10.85
CA VAL A 426 -12.67 0.09 -10.62
C VAL A 426 -12.39 0.44 -9.17
N GLY A 427 -11.57 1.48 -8.93
CA GLY A 427 -11.07 1.80 -7.59
C GLY A 427 -10.15 0.70 -7.04
N GLY A 428 -10.09 0.57 -5.73
CA GLY A 428 -9.23 -0.44 -5.07
C GLY A 428 -7.86 0.10 -4.72
N THR A 429 -6.81 -0.70 -4.94
CA THR A 429 -5.48 -0.42 -4.38
C THR A 429 -4.39 -0.10 -5.41
N SER A 430 -4.57 -0.43 -6.70
CA SER A 430 -3.54 -0.21 -7.74
C SER A 430 -3.44 1.25 -8.18
N ILE A 431 -2.21 1.78 -8.24
CA ILE A 431 -1.91 3.15 -8.70
C ILE A 431 -1.18 3.19 -10.05
N PHE A 432 -0.84 2.04 -10.61
CA PHE A 432 -0.01 1.94 -11.81
C PHE A 432 -0.82 1.94 -13.11
N GLY A 433 -0.20 2.38 -14.19
CA GLY A 433 -0.80 2.40 -15.51
C GLY A 433 -2.04 3.29 -15.57
N ARG A 434 -3.17 2.72 -15.99
CA ARG A 434 -4.47 3.43 -16.08
C ARG A 434 -5.34 3.28 -14.83
N LEU A 435 -4.99 2.39 -13.93
CA LEU A 435 -5.75 2.16 -12.70
C LEU A 435 -5.60 3.33 -11.73
N LYS A 436 -6.63 3.54 -10.96
CA LYS A 436 -6.67 4.59 -9.92
C LYS A 436 -7.12 3.95 -8.63
N ALA A 437 -6.25 3.99 -7.62
CA ALA A 437 -6.58 3.54 -6.28
C ALA A 437 -7.56 4.49 -5.59
N GLY A 438 -8.29 3.97 -4.63
CA GLY A 438 -9.19 4.71 -3.78
C GLY A 438 -10.66 4.29 -3.89
N PRO A 439 -11.55 5.04 -3.24
CA PRO A 439 -12.99 4.85 -3.31
C PRO A 439 -13.55 5.41 -4.62
N PHE A 440 -14.21 4.56 -5.40
CA PHE A 440 -14.84 4.92 -6.68
C PHE A 440 -16.23 4.31 -6.80
N ASN A 441 -17.10 4.98 -7.56
CA ASN A 441 -18.44 4.51 -7.85
C ASN A 441 -18.40 3.17 -8.61
N GLN A 442 -19.05 2.15 -8.06
CA GLN A 442 -19.05 0.78 -8.56
C GLN A 442 -20.22 0.49 -9.52
N ARG A 443 -21.09 1.45 -9.80
CA ARG A 443 -22.36 1.25 -10.54
C ARG A 443 -22.15 0.52 -11.88
N GLU A 444 -21.10 0.85 -12.61
CA GLU A 444 -20.81 0.23 -13.91
C GLU A 444 -20.50 -1.26 -13.76
N VAL A 445 -19.67 -1.62 -12.80
CA VAL A 445 -19.34 -3.03 -12.48
C VAL A 445 -20.58 -3.76 -11.97
N GLU A 446 -21.36 -3.13 -11.10
CA GLU A 446 -22.56 -3.69 -10.50
C GLU A 446 -23.73 -3.86 -11.49
N SER A 447 -23.66 -3.28 -12.67
CA SER A 447 -24.65 -3.46 -13.74
C SER A 447 -24.44 -4.74 -14.57
N ARG A 448 -23.29 -5.40 -14.41
CA ARG A 448 -22.93 -6.59 -15.19
C ARG A 448 -23.69 -7.83 -14.70
N GLY A 449 -24.10 -8.69 -15.62
CA GLY A 449 -24.79 -9.95 -15.32
C GLY A 449 -23.88 -11.06 -14.78
N ASP A 450 -22.56 -10.86 -14.82
CA ASP A 450 -21.54 -11.76 -14.27
C ASP A 450 -20.96 -11.27 -12.91
N VAL A 451 -21.66 -10.33 -12.27
CA VAL A 451 -21.38 -9.85 -10.92
C VAL A 451 -22.59 -10.11 -10.04
N LEU A 452 -22.44 -10.94 -8.99
CA LEU A 452 -23.47 -11.11 -7.97
C LEU A 452 -23.38 -9.95 -6.97
N VAL A 453 -24.55 -9.40 -6.62
CA VAL A 453 -24.64 -8.21 -5.75
C VAL A 453 -25.64 -8.48 -4.64
N TYR A 454 -25.17 -8.47 -3.39
CA TYR A 454 -25.99 -8.62 -2.19
C TYR A 454 -25.98 -7.34 -1.37
N THR A 455 -27.15 -6.83 -0.98
CA THR A 455 -27.26 -5.51 -0.35
C THR A 455 -28.21 -5.57 0.86
N THR A 456 -27.85 -4.92 1.97
CA THR A 456 -28.76 -4.79 3.13
C THR A 456 -29.98 -3.91 2.81
N ALA A 457 -31.04 -4.02 3.59
CA ALA A 457 -32.00 -2.94 3.74
C ALA A 457 -31.28 -1.63 4.16
N PRO A 458 -31.89 -0.44 4.01
CA PRO A 458 -31.33 0.77 4.59
C PRO A 458 -31.10 0.57 6.10
N LEU A 459 -29.91 0.92 6.58
CA LEU A 459 -29.54 0.78 7.98
C LEU A 459 -30.44 1.65 8.87
N GLU A 460 -31.01 1.07 9.91
CA GLU A 460 -31.87 1.78 10.88
C GLU A 460 -31.06 2.68 11.83
N SER A 461 -29.80 2.31 12.07
CA SER A 461 -28.81 3.05 12.83
C SER A 461 -27.46 3.02 12.12
N GLU A 462 -26.54 3.85 12.51
CA GLU A 462 -25.17 3.78 12.03
C GLU A 462 -24.48 2.51 12.55
N ILE A 463 -23.55 1.97 11.73
CA ILE A 463 -22.76 0.79 12.04
C ILE A 463 -21.30 1.09 11.74
N GLU A 464 -20.45 1.03 12.77
CA GLU A 464 -19.01 1.15 12.60
C GLU A 464 -18.37 -0.23 12.45
N VAL A 465 -17.79 -0.49 11.30
CA VAL A 465 -17.01 -1.69 11.00
C VAL A 465 -15.53 -1.33 11.14
N THR A 466 -14.84 -1.90 12.13
CA THR A 466 -13.43 -1.61 12.40
C THR A 466 -12.67 -2.90 12.69
N GLY A 467 -11.84 -3.34 11.76
CA GLY A 467 -11.07 -4.58 11.83
C GLY A 467 -11.15 -5.39 10.54
N PRO A 468 -10.79 -6.69 10.60
CA PRO A 468 -10.81 -7.57 9.45
C PRO A 468 -12.25 -7.89 9.00
N VAL A 469 -12.44 -7.86 7.67
CA VAL A 469 -13.65 -8.28 6.96
C VAL A 469 -13.40 -9.64 6.35
N ARG A 470 -14.33 -10.58 6.48
CA ARG A 470 -14.23 -11.93 5.93
C ARG A 470 -15.52 -12.34 5.21
N LEU A 471 -15.38 -13.08 4.12
CA LEU A 471 -16.49 -13.77 3.45
C LEU A 471 -16.33 -15.28 3.65
N VAL A 472 -17.32 -15.93 4.22
CA VAL A 472 -17.49 -17.37 4.16
C VAL A 472 -18.36 -17.66 2.96
N LEU A 473 -17.81 -18.33 1.95
CA LEU A 473 -18.48 -18.57 0.68
C LEU A 473 -18.59 -20.07 0.43
N TYR A 474 -19.79 -20.55 0.23
CA TYR A 474 -20.06 -21.89 -0.29
C TYR A 474 -20.30 -21.79 -1.79
N ALA A 475 -19.40 -22.38 -2.57
CA ALA A 475 -19.46 -22.28 -4.04
C ALA A 475 -18.99 -23.55 -4.74
N SER A 476 -19.46 -23.73 -5.97
CA SER A 476 -18.96 -24.74 -6.90
C SER A 476 -18.60 -24.12 -8.25
N SER A 477 -17.75 -24.80 -8.99
CA SER A 477 -17.34 -24.39 -10.32
C SER A 477 -17.47 -25.54 -11.32
N SER A 478 -17.73 -25.22 -12.59
CA SER A 478 -17.62 -26.19 -13.69
C SER A 478 -16.16 -26.41 -14.14
N ALA A 479 -15.22 -25.57 -13.69
CA ALA A 479 -13.80 -25.63 -13.99
C ALA A 479 -12.98 -26.24 -12.84
N PRO A 480 -11.76 -26.76 -13.11
CA PRO A 480 -10.88 -27.27 -12.06
C PRO A 480 -10.26 -26.19 -11.17
N ASP A 481 -10.24 -24.94 -11.62
CA ASP A 481 -9.81 -23.77 -10.84
C ASP A 481 -10.59 -22.53 -11.24
N THR A 482 -10.74 -21.58 -10.34
CA THR A 482 -11.39 -20.28 -10.57
C THR A 482 -10.93 -19.27 -9.52
N ASP A 483 -11.20 -17.99 -9.78
CA ASP A 483 -10.99 -16.94 -8.79
C ASP A 483 -12.34 -16.36 -8.32
N PHE A 484 -12.38 -15.94 -7.06
CA PHE A 484 -13.47 -15.16 -6.47
C PHE A 484 -12.97 -13.76 -6.16
N ALA A 485 -13.41 -12.77 -6.91
CA ALA A 485 -13.20 -11.36 -6.62
C ALA A 485 -14.34 -10.85 -5.76
N VAL A 486 -14.00 -10.24 -4.63
CA VAL A 486 -14.96 -9.80 -3.61
C VAL A 486 -14.75 -8.31 -3.34
N LYS A 487 -15.84 -7.54 -3.26
CA LYS A 487 -15.77 -6.13 -2.84
C LYS A 487 -16.85 -5.85 -1.79
N LEU A 488 -16.42 -5.18 -0.71
CA LEU A 488 -17.30 -4.52 0.24
C LEU A 488 -17.52 -3.09 -0.24
N ALA A 489 -18.76 -2.64 -0.31
CA ALA A 489 -19.11 -1.28 -0.71
C ALA A 489 -20.13 -0.65 0.23
N GLU A 490 -20.10 0.69 0.29
CA GLU A 490 -21.13 1.51 0.89
C GLU A 490 -22.09 1.99 -0.20
N VAL A 491 -23.39 1.78 -0.03
CA VAL A 491 -24.41 2.37 -0.90
C VAL A 491 -25.09 3.53 -0.16
N ARG A 492 -25.00 4.72 -0.74
CA ARG A 492 -25.60 5.93 -0.21
C ARG A 492 -27.10 6.05 -0.55
N PRO A 493 -27.87 6.91 0.13
CA PRO A 493 -29.29 7.11 -0.16
C PRO A 493 -29.58 7.57 -1.58
N ASP A 494 -28.62 8.26 -2.25
CA ASP A 494 -28.70 8.66 -3.66
C ASP A 494 -28.40 7.54 -4.66
N GLY A 495 -28.10 6.33 -4.16
CA GLY A 495 -27.80 5.14 -4.94
C GLY A 495 -26.36 5.03 -5.42
N ILE A 496 -25.47 5.96 -5.04
CA ILE A 496 -24.04 5.85 -5.32
C ILE A 496 -23.45 4.73 -4.45
N SER A 497 -22.80 3.76 -5.09
CA SER A 497 -22.11 2.63 -4.45
C SER A 497 -20.61 2.84 -4.54
N VAL A 498 -19.92 2.93 -3.40
CA VAL A 498 -18.48 3.21 -3.33
C VAL A 498 -17.75 2.06 -2.65
N ASN A 499 -16.68 1.54 -3.26
CA ASN A 499 -15.88 0.48 -2.66
C ASN A 499 -15.20 0.93 -1.37
N VAL A 500 -15.23 0.05 -0.36
CA VAL A 500 -14.56 0.21 0.94
C VAL A 500 -13.35 -0.70 1.01
N GLN A 501 -13.50 -1.99 0.64
CA GLN A 501 -12.44 -2.97 0.62
C GLN A 501 -12.64 -3.96 -0.54
N SER A 502 -11.55 -4.61 -0.97
CA SER A 502 -11.61 -5.62 -2.03
C SER A 502 -10.52 -6.68 -1.88
N ALA A 503 -10.83 -7.89 -2.31
CA ALA A 503 -9.90 -8.99 -2.40
C ALA A 503 -10.17 -9.86 -3.63
N VAL A 504 -9.16 -10.63 -4.03
CA VAL A 504 -9.31 -11.75 -4.97
C VAL A 504 -8.72 -13.00 -4.33
N TYR A 505 -9.40 -14.13 -4.49
CA TYR A 505 -9.02 -15.40 -3.88
C TYR A 505 -9.06 -16.52 -4.91
N ARG A 506 -7.95 -17.26 -5.05
CA ARG A 506 -7.86 -18.41 -5.96
C ARG A 506 -8.35 -19.67 -5.28
N ALA A 507 -9.35 -20.32 -5.89
CA ALA A 507 -10.03 -21.47 -5.31
C ALA A 507 -9.09 -22.67 -5.11
N SER A 508 -8.12 -22.89 -5.99
CA SER A 508 -7.15 -23.98 -5.85
C SER A 508 -6.19 -23.80 -4.65
N ASN A 509 -6.07 -22.58 -4.11
CA ASN A 509 -5.20 -22.29 -2.95
C ASN A 509 -5.92 -22.40 -1.59
N ARG A 510 -7.18 -22.85 -1.56
CA ARG A 510 -7.99 -22.93 -0.33
C ARG A 510 -7.37 -23.79 0.79
N GLU A 511 -6.53 -24.75 0.46
CA GLU A 511 -5.87 -25.64 1.42
C GLU A 511 -4.38 -25.28 1.61
N SER A 512 -3.72 -24.79 0.56
CA SER A 512 -2.29 -24.48 0.59
C SER A 512 -1.88 -23.56 -0.56
N PHE A 513 -1.06 -22.55 -0.26
CA PHE A 513 -0.39 -21.74 -1.29
C PHE A 513 0.77 -22.46 -1.98
N ILE A 514 1.29 -23.55 -1.38
CA ILE A 514 2.40 -24.34 -1.93
C ILE A 514 1.89 -25.42 -2.89
N LYS A 515 0.82 -26.13 -2.50
CA LYS A 515 0.22 -27.23 -3.26
C LYS A 515 -1.23 -26.88 -3.59
N PRO A 516 -1.55 -26.51 -4.85
CA PRO A 516 -2.93 -26.24 -5.22
C PRO A 516 -3.77 -27.52 -5.15
N ALA A 517 -4.99 -27.38 -4.64
CA ALA A 517 -5.99 -28.42 -4.61
C ALA A 517 -7.13 -28.05 -5.57
N PHE A 518 -7.12 -28.64 -6.78
CA PHE A 518 -8.12 -28.35 -7.80
C PHE A 518 -9.53 -28.74 -7.37
N LEU A 519 -10.52 -28.07 -7.96
CA LEU A 519 -11.93 -28.30 -7.70
C LEU A 519 -12.44 -29.52 -8.47
N GLY A 520 -13.27 -30.33 -7.83
CA GLY A 520 -14.13 -31.28 -8.54
C GLY A 520 -15.31 -30.55 -9.18
N LYS A 521 -15.58 -30.81 -10.45
CA LYS A 521 -16.67 -30.17 -11.22
C LYS A 521 -18.00 -30.27 -10.48
N GLY A 522 -18.64 -29.14 -10.20
CA GLY A 522 -19.93 -29.05 -9.54
C GLY A 522 -19.93 -29.42 -8.05
N ARG A 523 -18.81 -29.85 -7.48
CA ARG A 523 -18.69 -30.10 -6.04
C ARG A 523 -18.69 -28.79 -5.28
N VAL A 524 -19.48 -28.71 -4.22
CA VAL A 524 -19.53 -27.55 -3.32
C VAL A 524 -18.34 -27.57 -2.38
N TYR A 525 -17.69 -26.41 -2.26
CA TYR A 525 -16.60 -26.16 -1.31
C TYR A 525 -16.93 -24.96 -0.46
N ARG A 526 -16.41 -24.94 0.78
CA ARG A 526 -16.45 -23.81 1.67
C ARG A 526 -15.11 -23.06 1.56
N PHE A 527 -15.18 -21.77 1.25
CA PHE A 527 -14.04 -20.87 1.19
C PHE A 527 -14.11 -19.86 2.32
N GLU A 528 -12.98 -19.58 2.96
CA GLU A 528 -12.81 -18.44 3.85
C GLU A 528 -11.94 -17.39 3.15
N ILE A 529 -12.58 -16.32 2.70
CA ILE A 529 -11.94 -15.29 1.90
C ILE A 529 -11.69 -14.07 2.80
N PRO A 530 -10.41 -13.73 3.10
CA PRO A 530 -10.08 -12.46 3.73
C PRO A 530 -10.35 -11.34 2.73
N VAL A 531 -11.23 -10.40 3.07
CA VAL A 531 -11.56 -9.26 2.21
C VAL A 531 -10.63 -8.08 2.50
N GLY A 532 -10.05 -8.04 3.69
CA GLY A 532 -9.08 -7.03 4.13
C GLY A 532 -9.49 -6.33 5.42
N ASN A 533 -8.64 -5.43 5.88
CA ASN A 533 -8.91 -4.61 7.07
C ASN A 533 -9.54 -3.27 6.67
N THR A 534 -10.40 -2.72 7.52
CA THR A 534 -10.99 -1.38 7.32
C THR A 534 -11.39 -0.74 8.64
N SER A 535 -11.64 0.57 8.62
CA SER A 535 -12.40 1.29 9.64
C SER A 535 -13.35 2.25 8.94
N MET A 536 -14.65 1.90 8.96
CA MET A 536 -15.70 2.62 8.24
C MET A 536 -16.98 2.69 9.06
N LEU A 537 -17.52 3.90 9.24
CA LEU A 537 -18.85 4.14 9.77
C LEU A 537 -19.85 4.20 8.62
N PHE A 538 -20.67 3.16 8.50
CA PHE A 538 -21.85 3.15 7.63
C PHE A 538 -22.97 3.94 8.30
N LYS A 539 -23.42 5.02 7.71
CA LYS A 539 -24.42 5.93 8.30
C LYS A 539 -25.83 5.34 8.24
N LYS A 540 -26.70 5.82 9.13
CA LYS A 540 -28.14 5.53 9.04
C LYS A 540 -28.69 5.89 7.66
N GLY A 541 -29.52 4.99 7.08
CA GLY A 541 -30.07 5.13 5.73
C GLY A 541 -29.15 4.68 4.61
N HIS A 542 -27.85 4.50 4.85
CA HIS A 542 -26.93 3.86 3.92
C HIS A 542 -27.13 2.34 3.91
N ARG A 543 -26.46 1.63 3.02
CA ARG A 543 -26.52 0.17 2.93
C ARG A 543 -25.12 -0.42 2.83
N ILE A 544 -24.94 -1.60 3.39
CA ILE A 544 -23.76 -2.43 3.20
C ILE A 544 -24.01 -3.30 1.96
N ARG A 545 -23.03 -3.37 1.06
CA ARG A 545 -23.10 -4.16 -0.17
C ARG A 545 -21.89 -5.04 -0.34
N LEU A 546 -22.14 -6.26 -0.80
CA LEU A 546 -21.13 -7.24 -1.18
C LEU A 546 -21.25 -7.52 -2.68
N GLN A 547 -20.13 -7.49 -3.41
CA GLN A 547 -20.05 -7.95 -4.78
C GLN A 547 -19.22 -9.24 -4.82
N ILE A 548 -19.60 -10.21 -5.67
CA ILE A 548 -18.83 -11.43 -5.95
C ILE A 548 -18.75 -11.59 -7.47
N ALA A 549 -17.55 -11.78 -8.00
CA ALA A 549 -17.28 -11.92 -9.43
C ALA A 549 -16.13 -12.89 -9.69
N GLY A 550 -15.89 -13.27 -10.95
CA GLY A 550 -14.81 -14.16 -11.36
C GLY A 550 -13.45 -13.50 -11.56
N SER A 551 -13.37 -12.16 -11.49
CA SER A 551 -12.12 -11.41 -11.73
C SER A 551 -12.21 -9.97 -11.23
N ASN A 552 -11.04 -9.34 -11.07
CA ASN A 552 -10.85 -7.89 -10.87
C ASN A 552 -9.65 -7.49 -11.74
N PHE A 553 -9.91 -7.37 -13.05
CA PHE A 553 -8.88 -7.25 -14.09
C PHE A 553 -8.76 -5.80 -14.59
N PRO A 554 -7.56 -5.27 -14.82
CA PRO A 554 -6.25 -5.92 -14.80
C PRO A 554 -5.46 -5.74 -13.48
N GLU A 555 -6.06 -5.26 -12.39
CA GLU A 555 -5.35 -5.19 -11.11
C GLU A 555 -4.73 -6.54 -10.76
N TYR A 556 -5.50 -7.61 -10.95
CA TYR A 556 -5.05 -8.99 -10.81
C TYR A 556 -5.09 -9.73 -12.14
N GLY A 557 -4.14 -10.67 -12.30
CA GLY A 557 -4.18 -11.61 -13.41
C GLY A 557 -5.45 -12.46 -13.37
N ARG A 558 -6.13 -12.56 -14.53
CA ARG A 558 -7.34 -13.38 -14.65
C ARG A 558 -7.03 -14.87 -14.54
N ASN A 559 -7.91 -15.64 -13.90
CA ASN A 559 -7.85 -17.09 -13.95
C ASN A 559 -8.32 -17.55 -15.34
N LEU A 560 -7.53 -18.38 -16.00
CA LEU A 560 -7.84 -18.90 -17.34
C LEU A 560 -8.76 -20.14 -17.27
N GLN A 561 -9.22 -20.54 -16.08
CA GLN A 561 -10.22 -21.58 -15.77
C GLN A 561 -9.80 -23.02 -16.15
N THR A 562 -8.56 -23.23 -16.60
CA THR A 562 -8.08 -24.51 -17.13
C THR A 562 -7.42 -25.41 -16.09
N GLY A 563 -7.05 -24.87 -14.92
CA GLY A 563 -6.18 -25.53 -13.95
C GLY A 563 -4.71 -25.60 -14.34
N ALA A 564 -4.36 -25.14 -15.56
CA ALA A 564 -2.97 -24.98 -15.98
C ALA A 564 -2.33 -23.73 -15.35
N ASP A 565 -1.01 -23.63 -15.45
CA ASP A 565 -0.29 -22.44 -15.00
C ASP A 565 -0.71 -21.21 -15.83
N ASN A 566 -1.30 -20.21 -15.16
CA ASN A 566 -1.79 -18.98 -15.79
C ASN A 566 -0.66 -18.11 -16.36
N GLY A 567 0.59 -18.28 -15.91
CA GLY A 567 1.75 -17.57 -16.41
C GLY A 567 2.21 -18.01 -17.79
N THR A 568 2.00 -19.29 -18.11
CA THR A 568 2.61 -19.95 -19.29
C THR A 568 1.62 -20.52 -20.27
N THR A 569 0.32 -20.68 -19.92
CA THR A 569 -0.71 -21.23 -20.82
C THR A 569 -1.31 -20.19 -21.75
N LEU A 570 -1.67 -20.63 -22.96
CA LEU A 570 -2.46 -19.86 -23.94
C LEU A 570 -3.96 -20.19 -23.87
N LYS A 571 -4.30 -21.34 -23.23
CA LYS A 571 -5.66 -21.86 -23.25
C LYS A 571 -6.53 -21.13 -22.25
N THR A 572 -7.71 -20.68 -22.69
CA THR A 572 -8.77 -20.11 -21.85
C THR A 572 -10.02 -21.00 -21.90
N GLU A 573 -10.75 -21.08 -20.82
CA GLU A 573 -12.07 -21.73 -20.75
C GLU A 573 -13.05 -20.84 -19.99
N LYS A 574 -14.33 -20.89 -20.36
CA LYS A 574 -15.41 -20.25 -19.62
C LYS A 574 -15.92 -21.22 -18.56
N ALA A 575 -16.25 -20.71 -17.38
CA ALA A 575 -16.72 -21.54 -16.29
C ALA A 575 -17.97 -20.97 -15.62
N HIS A 576 -18.96 -21.85 -15.39
CA HIS A 576 -20.11 -21.52 -14.56
C HIS A 576 -19.74 -21.65 -13.08
N GLN A 577 -20.00 -20.58 -12.35
CA GLN A 577 -19.87 -20.52 -10.91
C GLN A 577 -21.24 -20.56 -10.28
N THR A 578 -21.38 -21.29 -9.18
CA THR A 578 -22.61 -21.35 -8.40
C THR A 578 -22.30 -20.97 -6.96
N VAL A 579 -23.02 -19.99 -6.42
CA VAL A 579 -22.93 -19.53 -5.03
C VAL A 579 -24.16 -20.00 -4.27
N TYR A 580 -23.94 -20.72 -3.18
CA TYR A 580 -24.98 -21.30 -2.33
C TYR A 580 -25.17 -20.44 -1.09
N HIS A 581 -26.43 -20.26 -0.70
CA HIS A 581 -26.84 -19.51 0.48
C HIS A 581 -28.14 -20.11 1.08
N ASP A 582 -28.17 -21.43 1.16
CA ASP A 582 -29.23 -22.17 1.85
C ASP A 582 -28.80 -22.58 3.26
N ARG A 583 -29.72 -23.23 4.01
CA ARG A 583 -29.48 -23.69 5.37
C ARG A 583 -28.26 -24.63 5.50
N ALA A 584 -27.99 -25.44 4.49
CA ALA A 584 -26.83 -26.37 4.47
C ALA A 584 -25.53 -25.68 4.09
N HIS A 585 -25.62 -24.59 3.35
CA HIS A 585 -24.49 -23.85 2.80
C HIS A 585 -24.62 -22.33 3.06
N PRO A 586 -24.61 -21.89 4.35
CA PRO A 586 -24.93 -20.51 4.72
C PRO A 586 -23.77 -19.57 4.42
N SER A 587 -23.64 -19.13 3.17
CA SER A 587 -22.68 -18.10 2.79
C SER A 587 -22.97 -16.81 3.54
N CYS A 588 -21.90 -16.16 4.05
CA CYS A 588 -22.08 -14.98 4.88
C CYS A 588 -20.87 -14.04 4.88
N LEU A 589 -21.16 -12.75 4.96
CA LEU A 589 -20.19 -11.69 5.23
C LEU A 589 -20.05 -11.51 6.74
N VAL A 590 -18.82 -11.59 7.25
CA VAL A 590 -18.51 -11.42 8.66
C VAL A 590 -17.79 -10.10 8.85
N LEU A 591 -18.42 -9.20 9.60
CA LEU A 591 -17.93 -7.86 9.90
C LEU A 591 -17.59 -7.77 11.39
N LEU A 592 -16.54 -7.02 11.71
CA LEU A 592 -16.20 -6.69 13.08
C LEU A 592 -16.77 -5.30 13.42
N VAL A 593 -17.85 -5.30 14.20
CA VAL A 593 -18.64 -4.09 14.50
C VAL A 593 -18.29 -3.55 15.88
N MET A 594 -17.97 -2.26 15.95
CA MET A 594 -17.79 -1.54 17.20
C MET A 594 -19.13 -1.34 17.91
N LYS A 595 -19.13 -1.39 19.24
CA LYS A 595 -20.33 -1.17 20.06
C LYS A 595 -20.57 0.32 20.33
#